data_573de651d7ffa14a815907c8a3504e30
#
_entry.id   573de651d7ffa14a815907c8a3504e30
#
_cell.length_a   1.000
_cell.length_b   1.000
_cell.length_c   1.000
_cell.angle_alpha   90.00
_cell.angle_beta   90.00
_cell.angle_gamma   90.00
#
_symmetry.space_group_name_H-M   'P 1'
#
loop_
_entity.id
_entity.type
_entity.pdbx_description
1 polymer ?
#
loop_
_entity_poly.entity_id
_entity_poly.type
_entity_poly.pdbx_seq_one_letter_code
_entity_poly.pdbx_strand_id
1 'polypeptide(L)'
;KDEAGLTAMRGLYYLSRMSEEVANVQASVDIPALRRALADLSSRYRDRYPRSEEFTNRINAFEKQAEALFTAALTKQDPKALVAMPDLVQSWRALQRDVLLANPLLDFERILYVKRKGSEGLTANWQGNDRLHGRRFDNEIAAFDLRAADNETTIYRPENPMFVGDVDLHWDGKRMLFSTNGTVCEIGTDGTGLRKVITETDSYDPCYLPDGRVLFMSNSGHHAVPCVSGGDFVGNLHLANADGTGIRRLCFDQDNNWNPTVLENGRVLYARWEYTDSAHYFSRLLMHMNPDGTSQMEYYGSNSYWPNSMFYA
;
A
#
# COMPACT_ATOMS: atom_id res chain seq x y z
N LYS A 1 14.34 -57.40 13.79
CA LYS A 1 13.81 -56.04 13.58
C LYS A 1 14.73 -55.10 14.31
N ASP A 2 15.39 -54.23 13.54
CA ASP A 2 16.48 -53.37 14.03
C ASP A 2 15.89 -52.15 14.81
N GLU A 3 15.71 -52.33 16.11
CA GLU A 3 15.21 -51.31 17.02
C GLU A 3 16.24 -50.14 17.19
N ALA A 4 17.53 -50.45 17.06
CA ALA A 4 18.61 -49.45 17.07
C ALA A 4 18.59 -48.56 15.83
N GLY A 5 18.33 -49.15 14.67
CA GLY A 5 18.17 -48.39 13.41
C GLY A 5 16.94 -47.47 13.42
N LEU A 6 15.84 -47.95 13.98
CA LEU A 6 14.63 -47.12 14.15
C LEU A 6 14.84 -45.94 15.12
N THR A 7 15.59 -46.17 16.19
CA THR A 7 15.93 -45.10 17.16
C THR A 7 16.84 -44.05 16.52
N ALA A 8 17.85 -44.51 15.75
CA ALA A 8 18.74 -43.59 15.03
C ALA A 8 17.97 -42.78 13.97
N MET A 9 17.06 -43.36 13.19
CA MET A 9 16.23 -42.67 12.22
C MET A 9 15.31 -41.63 12.89
N ARG A 10 14.70 -41.95 14.03
CA ARG A 10 13.90 -41.00 14.81
C ARG A 10 14.78 -39.83 15.27
N GLY A 11 15.98 -40.08 15.76
CA GLY A 11 16.93 -39.03 16.16
C GLY A 11 17.27 -38.07 15.00
N LEU A 12 17.60 -38.61 13.82
CA LEU A 12 17.87 -37.83 12.63
C LEU A 12 16.67 -37.02 12.16
N TYR A 13 15.47 -37.58 12.22
CA TYR A 13 14.24 -36.88 11.90
C TYR A 13 14.01 -35.66 12.82
N TYR A 14 14.17 -35.86 14.13
CA TYR A 14 14.02 -34.76 15.09
C TYR A 14 15.07 -33.68 14.88
N LEU A 15 16.33 -34.05 14.62
CA LEU A 15 17.39 -33.09 14.30
C LEU A 15 17.09 -32.27 13.04
N SER A 16 16.59 -32.92 12.00
CA SER A 16 16.19 -32.24 10.77
C SER A 16 15.09 -31.21 11.03
N ARG A 17 14.04 -31.60 11.79
CA ARG A 17 12.96 -30.72 12.15
C ARG A 17 13.41 -29.54 13.04
N MET A 18 14.30 -29.80 13.99
CA MET A 18 14.90 -28.75 14.83
C MET A 18 15.69 -27.76 13.99
N SER A 19 16.51 -28.26 13.06
CA SER A 19 17.32 -27.40 12.19
C SER A 19 16.44 -26.54 11.26
N GLU A 20 15.37 -27.13 10.71
CA GLU A 20 14.42 -26.43 9.86
C GLU A 20 13.72 -25.31 10.63
N GLU A 21 13.22 -25.60 11.84
CA GLU A 21 12.52 -24.61 12.66
C GLU A 21 13.44 -23.48 13.11
N VAL A 22 14.66 -23.80 13.54
CA VAL A 22 15.67 -22.78 13.88
C VAL A 22 15.98 -21.90 12.66
N ALA A 23 16.15 -22.48 11.48
CA ALA A 23 16.41 -21.73 10.26
C ALA A 23 15.24 -20.80 9.90
N ASN A 24 14.00 -21.24 10.05
CA ASN A 24 12.80 -20.45 9.84
C ASN A 24 12.73 -19.25 10.81
N VAL A 25 13.05 -19.47 12.08
CA VAL A 25 13.09 -18.41 13.08
C VAL A 25 14.22 -17.42 12.78
N GLN A 26 15.42 -17.90 12.46
CA GLN A 26 16.55 -17.05 12.08
C GLN A 26 16.23 -16.19 10.84
N ALA A 27 15.54 -16.74 9.85
CA ALA A 27 15.10 -16.00 8.68
C ALA A 27 14.06 -14.91 9.01
N SER A 28 13.29 -15.08 10.08
CA SER A 28 12.27 -14.11 10.53
C SER A 28 12.80 -13.03 11.48
N VAL A 29 14.05 -13.19 11.99
CA VAL A 29 14.68 -12.33 13.00
C VAL A 29 15.91 -11.64 12.41
N ASP A 30 15.72 -10.45 11.83
CA ASP A 30 16.83 -9.66 11.26
C ASP A 30 17.34 -8.62 12.27
N ILE A 31 18.17 -9.06 13.22
CA ILE A 31 18.80 -8.18 14.22
C ILE A 31 19.69 -7.10 13.57
N PRO A 32 20.54 -7.41 12.57
CA PRO A 32 21.31 -6.40 11.88
C PRO A 32 20.48 -5.29 11.23
N ALA A 33 19.34 -5.62 10.63
CA ALA A 33 18.45 -4.60 10.05
C ALA A 33 17.86 -3.69 11.13
N LEU A 34 17.41 -4.24 12.27
CA LEU A 34 16.88 -3.43 13.36
C LEU A 34 17.95 -2.53 14.00
N ARG A 35 19.19 -2.99 14.12
CA ARG A 35 20.31 -2.18 14.57
C ARG A 35 20.60 -1.00 13.63
N ARG A 36 20.58 -1.24 12.31
CA ARG A 36 20.74 -0.17 11.32
C ARG A 36 19.62 0.86 11.41
N ALA A 37 18.36 0.41 11.53
CA ALA A 37 17.21 1.29 11.72
C ALA A 37 17.32 2.12 13.01
N LEU A 38 17.70 1.50 14.13
CA LEU A 38 17.93 2.19 15.39
C LEU A 38 19.02 3.26 15.28
N ALA A 39 20.14 2.93 14.64
CA ALA A 39 21.25 3.86 14.44
C ALA A 39 20.83 5.06 13.56
N ASP A 40 20.08 4.82 12.48
CA ASP A 40 19.56 5.89 11.61
C ASP A 40 18.58 6.79 12.39
N LEU A 41 17.59 6.22 13.07
CA LEU A 41 16.62 6.98 13.85
C LEU A 41 17.30 7.81 14.95
N SER A 42 18.24 7.21 15.66
CA SER A 42 19.00 7.87 16.72
C SER A 42 19.85 9.04 16.20
N SER A 43 20.57 8.85 15.08
CA SER A 43 21.40 9.89 14.49
C SER A 43 20.59 11.03 13.88
N ARG A 44 19.46 10.71 13.24
CA ARG A 44 18.61 11.66 12.52
C ARG A 44 17.75 12.50 13.45
N TYR A 45 17.18 11.88 14.49
CA TYR A 45 16.22 12.54 15.37
C TYR A 45 16.76 12.94 16.75
N ARG A 46 17.92 12.44 17.15
CA ARG A 46 18.63 12.84 18.38
C ARG A 46 17.68 12.92 19.60
N ASP A 47 17.52 14.10 20.18
CA ASP A 47 16.68 14.33 21.37
C ASP A 47 15.20 13.99 21.16
N ARG A 48 14.72 13.96 19.91
CA ARG A 48 13.37 13.51 19.55
C ARG A 48 13.21 11.99 19.54
N TYR A 49 14.32 11.24 19.68
CA TYR A 49 14.33 9.79 19.79
C TYR A 49 15.11 9.35 21.04
N PRO A 50 14.61 9.66 22.27
CA PRO A 50 15.39 9.59 23.50
C PRO A 50 15.65 8.17 24.02
N ARG A 51 14.94 7.14 23.52
CA ARG A 51 15.03 5.76 24.02
C ARG A 51 16.09 4.90 23.31
N SER A 52 17.02 5.49 22.58
CA SER A 52 17.99 4.75 21.75
C SER A 52 18.91 3.82 22.57
N GLU A 53 19.36 4.24 23.75
CA GLU A 53 20.18 3.41 24.64
C GLU A 53 19.37 2.25 25.22
N GLU A 54 18.14 2.49 25.69
CA GLU A 54 17.22 1.45 26.14
C GLU A 54 17.01 0.39 25.06
N PHE A 55 16.72 0.82 23.82
CA PHE A 55 16.51 -0.08 22.70
C PHE A 55 17.75 -0.88 22.33
N THR A 56 18.94 -0.25 22.39
CA THR A 56 20.21 -0.95 22.19
C THR A 56 20.39 -2.07 23.20
N ASN A 57 20.12 -1.80 24.48
CA ASN A 57 20.22 -2.79 25.54
C ASN A 57 19.20 -3.93 25.37
N ARG A 58 17.97 -3.62 24.95
CA ARG A 58 16.94 -4.63 24.67
C ARG A 58 17.31 -5.51 23.48
N ILE A 59 17.87 -4.96 22.40
CA ILE A 59 18.36 -5.74 21.25
C ILE A 59 19.49 -6.67 21.68
N ASN A 60 20.44 -6.19 22.47
CA ASN A 60 21.54 -7.00 22.97
C ASN A 60 21.06 -8.15 23.88
N ALA A 61 20.07 -7.89 24.73
CA ALA A 61 19.46 -8.92 25.57
C ALA A 61 18.70 -9.97 24.75
N PHE A 62 17.94 -9.54 23.74
CA PHE A 62 17.24 -10.44 22.82
C PHE A 62 18.20 -11.33 22.04
N GLU A 63 19.30 -10.76 21.50
CA GLU A 63 20.32 -11.50 20.76
C GLU A 63 20.92 -12.65 21.62
N LYS A 64 21.30 -12.35 22.87
CA LYS A 64 21.79 -13.36 23.80
C LYS A 64 20.75 -14.45 24.10
N GLN A 65 19.49 -14.07 24.23
CA GLN A 65 18.39 -15.02 24.45
C GLN A 65 18.19 -15.93 23.22
N ALA A 66 18.19 -15.36 22.02
CA ALA A 66 18.08 -16.09 20.77
C ALA A 66 19.24 -17.10 20.58
N GLU A 67 20.48 -16.65 20.78
CA GLU A 67 21.67 -17.51 20.70
C GLU A 67 21.62 -18.68 21.70
N ALA A 68 21.21 -18.40 22.93
CA ALA A 68 21.07 -19.44 23.94
C ALA A 68 20.02 -20.47 23.57
N LEU A 69 18.89 -20.04 23.01
CA LEU A 69 17.79 -20.91 22.57
C LEU A 69 18.19 -21.74 21.36
N PHE A 70 18.86 -21.15 20.37
CA PHE A 70 19.36 -21.87 19.19
C PHE A 70 20.44 -22.90 19.58
N THR A 71 21.34 -22.54 20.50
CA THR A 71 22.33 -23.47 21.04
C THR A 71 21.67 -24.65 21.77
N ALA A 72 20.65 -24.35 22.59
CA ALA A 72 19.89 -25.41 23.28
C ALA A 72 19.20 -26.36 22.30
N ALA A 73 18.57 -25.82 21.24
CA ALA A 73 17.91 -26.62 20.21
C ALA A 73 18.91 -27.47 19.42
N LEU A 74 19.92 -26.83 18.82
CA LEU A 74 20.79 -27.50 17.84
C LEU A 74 21.90 -28.33 18.49
N THR A 75 22.52 -27.85 19.59
CA THR A 75 23.66 -28.52 20.20
C THR A 75 23.24 -29.47 21.30
N LYS A 76 22.29 -29.06 22.15
CA LYS A 76 21.83 -29.87 23.29
C LYS A 76 20.61 -30.73 22.97
N GLN A 77 20.02 -30.52 21.77
CA GLN A 77 18.82 -31.24 21.30
C GLN A 77 17.64 -31.15 22.31
N ASP A 78 17.51 -30.01 23.00
CA ASP A 78 16.48 -29.79 23.99
C ASP A 78 15.12 -29.52 23.31
N PRO A 79 14.11 -30.44 23.43
CA PRO A 79 12.81 -30.20 22.83
C PRO A 79 12.08 -28.95 23.37
N LYS A 80 12.40 -28.55 24.62
CA LYS A 80 11.80 -27.33 25.20
C LYS A 80 12.20 -26.08 24.46
N ALA A 81 13.39 -26.09 23.85
CA ALA A 81 13.84 -24.96 23.03
C ALA A 81 12.93 -24.75 21.81
N LEU A 82 12.42 -25.82 21.16
CA LEU A 82 11.47 -25.70 20.06
C LEU A 82 10.14 -25.10 20.50
N VAL A 83 9.65 -25.51 21.65
CA VAL A 83 8.38 -25.00 22.21
C VAL A 83 8.48 -23.49 22.49
N ALA A 84 9.67 -22.98 22.80
CA ALA A 84 9.92 -21.56 23.07
C ALA A 84 10.15 -20.70 21.80
N MET A 85 10.32 -21.30 20.61
CA MET A 85 10.58 -20.55 19.37
C MET A 85 9.46 -19.56 18.98
N PRO A 86 8.17 -19.92 19.06
CA PRO A 86 7.08 -18.97 18.78
C PRO A 86 7.10 -17.74 19.70
N ASP A 87 7.38 -17.93 20.99
CA ASP A 87 7.48 -16.84 21.97
C ASP A 87 8.68 -15.93 21.67
N LEU A 88 9.79 -16.51 21.21
CA LEU A 88 10.95 -15.74 20.77
C LEU A 88 10.58 -14.84 19.57
N VAL A 89 9.89 -15.39 18.56
CA VAL A 89 9.43 -14.62 17.39
C VAL A 89 8.46 -13.52 17.79
N GLN A 90 7.54 -13.81 18.71
CA GLN A 90 6.60 -12.81 19.22
C GLN A 90 7.32 -11.69 19.98
N SER A 91 8.29 -12.05 20.82
CA SER A 91 9.13 -11.07 21.54
C SER A 91 9.95 -10.21 20.59
N TRP A 92 10.46 -10.79 19.49
CA TRP A 92 11.12 -10.06 18.42
C TRP A 92 10.21 -9.03 17.77
N ARG A 93 9.01 -9.45 17.36
CA ARG A 93 8.03 -8.56 16.73
C ARG A 93 7.63 -7.41 17.65
N ALA A 94 7.48 -7.68 18.94
CA ALA A 94 7.20 -6.63 19.92
C ALA A 94 8.36 -5.65 20.05
N LEU A 95 9.60 -6.13 20.15
CA LEU A 95 10.79 -5.29 20.21
C LEU A 95 10.98 -4.44 18.94
N GLN A 96 10.84 -5.07 17.76
CA GLN A 96 10.91 -4.40 16.47
C GLN A 96 9.85 -3.29 16.36
N ARG A 97 8.63 -3.58 16.77
CA ARG A 97 7.54 -2.63 16.81
C ARG A 97 7.84 -1.44 17.73
N ASP A 98 8.30 -1.68 18.95
CA ASP A 98 8.64 -0.63 19.90
C ASP A 98 9.72 0.33 19.36
N VAL A 99 10.78 -0.24 18.76
CA VAL A 99 11.87 0.53 18.16
C VAL A 99 11.38 1.39 17.01
N LEU A 100 10.63 0.79 16.08
CA LEU A 100 10.20 1.48 14.86
C LEU A 100 9.08 2.49 15.11
N LEU A 101 8.11 2.18 15.99
CA LEU A 101 7.01 3.08 16.32
C LEU A 101 7.42 4.24 17.25
N ALA A 102 8.63 4.21 17.81
CA ALA A 102 9.19 5.37 18.50
C ALA A 102 9.69 6.46 17.53
N ASN A 103 9.63 6.24 16.22
CA ASN A 103 9.95 7.25 15.22
C ASN A 103 9.07 8.50 15.40
N PRO A 104 9.65 9.70 15.63
CA PRO A 104 8.88 10.91 15.89
C PRO A 104 8.10 11.47 14.71
N LEU A 105 8.23 10.88 13.50
CA LEU A 105 7.36 11.17 12.36
C LEU A 105 6.06 10.36 12.37
N LEU A 106 5.96 9.34 13.21
CA LEU A 106 4.73 8.55 13.40
C LEU A 106 3.89 9.18 14.52
N ASP A 107 3.44 10.41 14.30
CA ASP A 107 2.63 11.21 15.22
C ASP A 107 1.11 11.01 15.03
N PHE A 108 0.73 10.10 14.13
CA PHE A 108 -0.64 9.69 13.89
C PHE A 108 -0.96 8.35 14.56
N GLU A 109 -2.23 8.10 14.83
CA GLU A 109 -2.67 6.90 15.56
C GLU A 109 -3.15 5.79 14.62
N ARG A 110 -3.74 6.14 13.47
CA ARG A 110 -4.43 5.19 12.58
C ARG A 110 -3.93 5.28 11.15
N ILE A 111 -3.89 4.14 10.49
CA ILE A 111 -3.63 4.02 9.05
C ILE A 111 -4.90 3.51 8.38
N LEU A 112 -5.35 4.23 7.35
CA LEU A 112 -6.37 3.75 6.42
C LEU A 112 -5.72 2.95 5.30
N TYR A 113 -6.35 1.85 4.90
CA TYR A 113 -5.86 1.03 3.80
C TYR A 113 -6.98 0.26 3.12
N VAL A 114 -6.73 -0.14 1.87
CA VAL A 114 -7.62 -1.02 1.14
C VAL A 114 -7.19 -2.46 1.37
N LYS A 115 -8.07 -3.27 1.96
CA LYS A 115 -7.86 -4.69 2.18
C LYS A 115 -8.34 -5.47 0.96
N ARG A 116 -7.45 -6.25 0.39
CA ARG A 116 -7.69 -7.04 -0.83
C ARG A 116 -7.46 -8.52 -0.56
N LYS A 117 -8.16 -9.39 -1.27
CA LYS A 117 -7.83 -10.82 -1.28
C LYS A 117 -6.53 -11.05 -2.05
N GLY A 118 -5.61 -11.81 -1.50
CA GLY A 118 -4.32 -12.08 -2.14
C GLY A 118 -4.40 -12.80 -3.50
N SER A 119 -5.52 -13.45 -3.81
CA SER A 119 -5.77 -14.13 -5.08
C SER A 119 -6.26 -13.22 -6.21
N GLU A 120 -6.60 -11.97 -5.93
CA GLU A 120 -7.19 -11.06 -6.91
C GLU A 120 -6.17 -10.35 -7.80
N GLY A 121 -4.93 -10.23 -7.30
CA GLY A 121 -3.91 -9.42 -7.94
C GLY A 121 -4.16 -7.92 -7.78
N LEU A 122 -3.41 -7.11 -8.51
CA LEU A 122 -3.60 -5.67 -8.61
C LEU A 122 -4.47 -5.34 -9.82
N THR A 123 -5.14 -4.19 -9.78
CA THR A 123 -5.84 -3.64 -10.94
C THR A 123 -4.85 -3.42 -12.08
N ALA A 124 -5.19 -3.91 -13.27
CA ALA A 124 -4.31 -3.79 -14.42
C ALA A 124 -4.56 -2.46 -15.14
N ASN A 125 -3.93 -1.40 -14.70
CA ASN A 125 -3.99 -0.09 -15.35
C ASN A 125 -2.84 0.18 -16.35
N TRP A 126 -1.90 -0.72 -16.45
CA TRP A 126 -0.73 -0.58 -17.31
C TRP A 126 -1.00 -0.85 -18.80
N GLN A 127 -2.10 -1.50 -19.13
CA GLN A 127 -2.55 -1.75 -20.51
C GLN A 127 -3.55 -0.70 -21.01
N GLY A 128 -3.62 0.45 -20.37
CA GLY A 128 -4.58 1.46 -20.75
C GLY A 128 -6.01 1.13 -20.34
N ASN A 129 -6.17 0.33 -19.31
CA ASN A 129 -7.48 0.05 -18.77
C ASN A 129 -8.04 1.29 -18.11
N ASP A 130 -9.19 1.64 -18.54
CA ASP A 130 -9.95 2.81 -18.16
C ASP A 130 -11.06 2.48 -17.17
N ARG A 131 -11.22 1.24 -16.78
CA ARG A 131 -12.30 0.82 -15.88
C ARG A 131 -11.88 -0.18 -14.84
N LEU A 132 -12.62 -0.14 -13.76
CA LEU A 132 -12.47 -1.06 -12.65
C LEU A 132 -13.23 -2.36 -12.94
N HIS A 133 -12.55 -3.49 -12.83
CA HIS A 133 -13.16 -4.79 -13.01
C HIS A 133 -13.93 -5.22 -11.77
N GLY A 134 -15.20 -4.83 -11.67
CA GLY A 134 -16.04 -5.04 -10.49
C GLY A 134 -16.32 -6.49 -10.10
N ARG A 135 -16.06 -7.47 -10.96
CA ARG A 135 -16.55 -8.85 -10.76
C ARG A 135 -15.55 -9.82 -10.12
N ARG A 136 -14.31 -9.41 -9.89
CA ARG A 136 -13.26 -10.28 -9.35
C ARG A 136 -12.78 -9.87 -7.96
N PHE A 137 -13.24 -8.73 -7.50
CA PHE A 137 -12.75 -8.11 -6.28
C PHE A 137 -13.70 -8.33 -5.12
N ASP A 138 -13.14 -8.47 -3.94
CA ASP A 138 -13.83 -8.49 -2.67
C ASP A 138 -13.02 -7.62 -1.71
N ASN A 139 -13.11 -6.33 -1.93
CA ASN A 139 -12.29 -5.35 -1.23
C ASN A 139 -13.10 -4.64 -0.13
N GLU A 140 -12.38 -4.11 0.84
CA GLU A 140 -12.93 -3.23 1.86
C GLU A 140 -11.93 -2.14 2.22
N ILE A 141 -12.40 -1.03 2.76
CA ILE A 141 -11.55 -0.03 3.40
C ILE A 141 -11.57 -0.33 4.89
N ALA A 142 -10.40 -0.47 5.45
CA ALA A 142 -10.21 -0.71 6.87
C ALA A 142 -9.27 0.33 7.48
N ALA A 143 -9.33 0.47 8.78
CA ALA A 143 -8.39 1.24 9.57
C ALA A 143 -7.66 0.32 10.53
N PHE A 144 -6.39 0.55 10.66
CA PHE A 144 -5.50 -0.15 11.59
C PHE A 144 -4.94 0.84 12.60
N ASP A 145 -5.06 0.49 13.88
CA ASP A 145 -4.43 1.28 14.95
C ASP A 145 -2.94 0.95 15.02
N LEU A 146 -2.12 1.95 14.78
CA LEU A 146 -0.67 1.79 14.70
C LEU A 146 -0.05 1.29 16.01
N ARG A 147 -0.63 1.63 17.15
CA ARG A 147 -0.08 1.32 18.49
C ARG A 147 -0.78 0.20 19.22
N ALA A 148 -2.01 -0.12 18.85
CA ALA A 148 -2.75 -1.24 19.42
C ALA A 148 -2.63 -2.47 18.51
N ALA A 149 -2.07 -3.56 19.01
CA ALA A 149 -2.03 -4.81 18.27
C ALA A 149 -3.47 -5.33 18.06
N ASP A 150 -3.75 -5.85 16.87
CA ASP A 150 -5.00 -6.50 16.47
C ASP A 150 -6.28 -5.61 16.49
N ASN A 151 -6.13 -4.30 16.44
CA ASN A 151 -7.26 -3.36 16.39
C ASN A 151 -7.54 -2.90 14.95
N GLU A 152 -8.00 -3.81 14.11
CA GLU A 152 -8.50 -3.53 12.77
C GLU A 152 -10.00 -3.20 12.83
N THR A 153 -10.40 -2.13 12.17
CA THR A 153 -11.81 -1.71 12.07
C THR A 153 -12.17 -1.56 10.59
N THR A 154 -13.22 -2.24 10.14
CA THR A 154 -13.79 -2.01 8.82
C THR A 154 -14.47 -0.65 8.79
N ILE A 155 -14.07 0.22 7.86
CA ILE A 155 -14.67 1.54 7.62
C ILE A 155 -15.76 1.45 6.56
N TYR A 156 -15.48 0.73 5.48
CA TYR A 156 -16.46 0.48 4.42
C TYR A 156 -16.27 -0.90 3.81
N ARG A 157 -17.36 -1.64 3.74
CA ARG A 157 -17.45 -2.91 3.00
C ARG A 157 -18.75 -2.93 2.22
N PRO A 158 -18.71 -3.16 0.90
CA PRO A 158 -19.92 -3.31 0.10
C PRO A 158 -20.68 -4.61 0.46
N GLU A 159 -21.99 -4.60 0.27
CA GLU A 159 -22.86 -5.79 0.52
C GLU A 159 -22.47 -6.98 -0.36
N ASN A 160 -22.09 -6.71 -1.60
CA ASN A 160 -21.65 -7.73 -2.55
C ASN A 160 -20.16 -7.53 -2.88
N PRO A 161 -19.40 -8.63 -3.10
CA PRO A 161 -18.00 -8.53 -3.50
C PRO A 161 -17.83 -7.64 -4.73
N MET A 162 -17.04 -6.59 -4.61
CA MET A 162 -16.70 -5.67 -5.69
C MET A 162 -15.40 -4.93 -5.41
N PHE A 163 -14.95 -4.19 -6.40
CA PHE A 163 -13.82 -3.28 -6.26
C PHE A 163 -14.16 -2.13 -5.30
N VAL A 164 -13.23 -1.87 -4.39
CA VAL A 164 -13.13 -0.66 -3.59
C VAL A 164 -11.69 -0.22 -3.59
N GLY A 165 -11.42 1.03 -3.89
CA GLY A 165 -10.03 1.52 -3.97
C GLY A 165 -9.92 3.00 -4.26
N ASP A 166 -8.76 3.41 -4.75
CA ASP A 166 -8.45 4.79 -5.14
C ASP A 166 -8.81 5.78 -4.02
N VAL A 167 -8.35 5.46 -2.82
CA VAL A 167 -8.68 6.24 -1.62
C VAL A 167 -7.87 7.52 -1.60
N ASP A 168 -8.54 8.65 -1.51
CA ASP A 168 -7.94 9.96 -1.27
C ASP A 168 -8.43 10.54 0.06
N LEU A 169 -7.51 10.75 1.00
CA LEU A 169 -7.82 11.27 2.33
C LEU A 169 -7.87 12.80 2.28
N HIS A 170 -8.98 13.38 2.74
CA HIS A 170 -9.07 14.83 2.90
C HIS A 170 -8.07 15.35 3.94
N TRP A 171 -7.54 16.57 3.74
CA TRP A 171 -6.53 17.19 4.61
C TRP A 171 -6.95 17.35 6.08
N ASP A 172 -8.25 17.34 6.38
CA ASP A 172 -8.74 17.36 7.77
C ASP A 172 -8.63 16.00 8.47
N GLY A 173 -8.29 14.93 7.75
CA GLY A 173 -8.19 13.56 8.27
C GLY A 173 -9.54 12.95 8.71
N LYS A 174 -10.68 13.60 8.40
CA LYS A 174 -12.00 13.18 8.88
C LYS A 174 -12.88 12.50 7.84
N ARG A 175 -12.55 12.62 6.58
CA ARG A 175 -13.29 12.04 5.45
C ARG A 175 -12.36 11.65 4.31
N MET A 176 -12.84 10.81 3.44
CA MET A 176 -12.09 10.33 2.27
C MET A 176 -13.02 10.15 1.09
N LEU A 177 -12.46 10.35 -0.11
CA LEU A 177 -13.02 9.89 -1.37
C LEU A 177 -12.53 8.47 -1.66
N PHE A 178 -13.31 7.70 -2.38
CA PHE A 178 -12.91 6.39 -2.90
C PHE A 178 -13.75 5.99 -4.10
N SER A 179 -13.25 5.05 -4.88
CA SER A 179 -13.97 4.50 -6.03
C SER A 179 -14.59 3.15 -5.70
N THR A 180 -15.82 2.95 -6.15
CA THR A 180 -16.47 1.64 -6.12
C THR A 180 -17.47 1.52 -7.25
N ASN A 181 -17.41 0.44 -8.02
CA ASN A 181 -18.34 0.12 -9.11
C ASN A 181 -18.61 1.30 -10.07
N GLY A 182 -17.55 1.98 -10.52
CA GLY A 182 -17.64 3.13 -11.43
C GLY A 182 -18.27 4.39 -10.84
N THR A 183 -18.35 4.47 -9.51
CA THR A 183 -18.91 5.59 -8.76
C THR A 183 -17.85 6.13 -7.81
N VAL A 184 -17.72 7.44 -7.72
CA VAL A 184 -16.93 8.08 -6.66
C VAL A 184 -17.83 8.34 -5.46
N CYS A 185 -17.41 7.84 -4.32
CA CYS A 185 -18.08 8.01 -3.03
C CYS A 185 -17.22 8.81 -2.05
N GLU A 186 -17.87 9.42 -1.07
CA GLU A 186 -17.24 10.03 0.10
C GLU A 186 -17.78 9.38 1.38
N ILE A 187 -16.91 9.17 2.36
CA ILE A 187 -17.28 8.62 3.68
C ILE A 187 -16.37 9.22 4.76
N GLY A 188 -16.88 9.32 5.98
CA GLY A 188 -16.08 9.68 7.15
C GLY A 188 -15.05 8.60 7.47
N THR A 189 -13.90 8.98 8.03
CA THR A 189 -12.87 8.03 8.50
C THR A 189 -13.34 7.20 9.70
N ASP A 190 -14.51 7.54 10.26
CA ASP A 190 -15.24 6.79 11.29
C ASP A 190 -16.28 5.82 10.70
N GLY A 191 -16.43 5.77 9.37
CA GLY A 191 -17.41 4.94 8.67
C GLY A 191 -18.81 5.57 8.53
N THR A 192 -18.99 6.80 8.95
CA THR A 192 -20.29 7.50 8.87
C THR A 192 -20.39 8.39 7.63
N GLY A 193 -21.60 8.83 7.29
CA GLY A 193 -21.83 9.85 6.28
C GLY A 193 -21.57 9.41 4.84
N LEU A 194 -21.65 8.12 4.54
CA LEU A 194 -21.49 7.62 3.17
C LEU A 194 -22.44 8.33 2.21
N ARG A 195 -21.87 8.92 1.15
CA ARG A 195 -22.63 9.51 0.04
C ARG A 195 -21.96 9.24 -1.30
N LYS A 196 -22.75 9.15 -2.35
CA LYS A 196 -22.24 9.15 -3.72
C LYS A 196 -21.97 10.58 -4.14
N VAL A 197 -20.80 10.83 -4.73
CA VAL A 197 -20.40 12.15 -5.22
C VAL A 197 -20.53 12.22 -6.74
N ILE A 198 -19.96 11.24 -7.47
CA ILE A 198 -20.05 11.17 -8.94
C ILE A 198 -20.74 9.88 -9.33
N THR A 199 -21.80 9.96 -10.11
CA THR A 199 -22.66 8.81 -10.45
C THR A 199 -22.96 8.67 -11.94
N GLU A 200 -22.49 9.59 -12.79
CA GLU A 200 -22.99 9.70 -14.17
C GLU A 200 -22.40 8.70 -15.15
N THR A 201 -21.15 8.27 -14.93
CA THR A 201 -20.43 7.32 -15.82
C THR A 201 -19.41 6.56 -15.01
N ASP A 202 -18.72 5.59 -15.61
CA ASP A 202 -17.60 4.94 -14.96
C ASP A 202 -16.58 6.00 -14.52
N SER A 203 -16.54 6.26 -13.23
CA SER A 203 -15.75 7.30 -12.58
C SER A 203 -14.92 6.73 -11.44
N TYR A 204 -13.65 7.05 -11.39
CA TYR A 204 -12.67 6.51 -10.45
C TYR A 204 -11.46 7.43 -10.29
N ASP A 205 -10.43 7.02 -9.53
CA ASP A 205 -9.25 7.82 -9.20
C ASP A 205 -9.60 9.24 -8.70
N PRO A 206 -10.45 9.39 -7.65
CA PRO A 206 -10.81 10.72 -7.17
C PRO A 206 -9.69 11.36 -6.39
N CYS A 207 -9.63 12.69 -6.44
CA CYS A 207 -8.70 13.51 -5.67
C CYS A 207 -9.39 14.80 -5.21
N TYR A 208 -9.26 15.15 -3.92
CA TYR A 208 -9.69 16.45 -3.42
C TYR A 208 -8.82 17.57 -3.96
N LEU A 209 -9.41 18.69 -4.30
CA LEU A 209 -8.70 19.94 -4.52
C LEU A 209 -8.79 20.85 -3.29
N PRO A 210 -7.78 21.73 -3.07
CA PRO A 210 -7.75 22.63 -1.89
C PRO A 210 -8.95 23.58 -1.77
N ASP A 211 -9.62 23.86 -2.90
CA ASP A 211 -10.82 24.70 -2.94
C ASP A 211 -12.13 23.94 -2.71
N GLY A 212 -12.03 22.63 -2.38
CA GLY A 212 -13.15 21.75 -2.09
C GLY A 212 -13.79 21.08 -3.30
N ARG A 213 -13.32 21.36 -4.52
CA ARG A 213 -13.74 20.63 -5.72
C ARG A 213 -13.14 19.22 -5.75
N VAL A 214 -13.69 18.36 -6.58
CA VAL A 214 -13.25 16.97 -6.76
C VAL A 214 -12.74 16.78 -8.19
N LEU A 215 -11.53 16.30 -8.29
CA LEU A 215 -10.93 15.83 -9.54
C LEU A 215 -11.12 14.31 -9.61
N PHE A 216 -11.40 13.77 -10.78
CA PHE A 216 -11.60 12.33 -10.95
C PHE A 216 -11.35 11.92 -12.40
N MET A 217 -11.14 10.65 -12.62
CA MET A 217 -11.04 10.05 -13.94
C MET A 217 -12.42 9.55 -14.39
N SER A 218 -12.77 9.73 -15.67
CA SER A 218 -13.99 9.20 -16.25
C SER A 218 -13.81 8.86 -17.73
N ASN A 219 -14.51 7.80 -18.17
CA ASN A 219 -14.57 7.39 -19.56
C ASN A 219 -15.75 7.99 -20.34
N SER A 220 -16.38 9.03 -19.82
CA SER A 220 -17.57 9.69 -20.42
C SER A 220 -17.34 10.26 -21.82
N GLY A 221 -16.08 10.37 -22.26
CA GLY A 221 -15.74 10.75 -23.63
C GLY A 221 -16.03 9.68 -24.67
N HIS A 222 -16.24 8.44 -24.26
CA HIS A 222 -16.48 7.26 -25.09
C HIS A 222 -15.48 7.05 -26.23
N HIS A 223 -14.24 7.49 -26.05
CA HIS A 223 -13.16 7.21 -26.99
C HIS A 223 -12.68 5.76 -26.77
N ALA A 224 -12.53 5.03 -27.85
CA ALA A 224 -11.94 3.70 -27.79
C ALA A 224 -10.44 3.75 -27.50
N VAL A 225 -9.95 2.87 -26.64
CA VAL A 225 -8.50 2.66 -26.45
C VAL A 225 -7.94 2.01 -27.72
N PRO A 226 -6.95 2.64 -28.40
CA PRO A 226 -6.53 2.19 -29.74
C PRO A 226 -5.99 0.77 -29.77
N CYS A 227 -5.19 0.37 -28.77
CA CYS A 227 -4.47 -0.90 -28.82
C CYS A 227 -5.27 -2.12 -28.38
N VAL A 228 -6.52 -1.95 -27.91
CA VAL A 228 -7.39 -3.06 -27.48
C VAL A 228 -8.62 -3.24 -28.38
N SER A 229 -8.52 -2.82 -29.63
CA SER A 229 -9.55 -2.97 -30.66
C SER A 229 -10.91 -2.39 -30.27
N GLY A 230 -10.92 -1.33 -29.50
CA GLY A 230 -12.15 -0.65 -29.05
C GLY A 230 -12.91 -1.37 -27.93
N GLY A 231 -12.30 -2.36 -27.29
CA GLY A 231 -12.90 -3.10 -26.18
C GLY A 231 -13.03 -2.30 -24.88
N ASP A 232 -12.22 -1.27 -24.72
CA ASP A 232 -12.19 -0.37 -23.57
C ASP A 232 -12.26 1.09 -24.02
N PHE A 233 -12.65 1.98 -23.11
CA PHE A 233 -12.75 3.42 -23.35
C PHE A 233 -11.64 4.18 -22.63
N VAL A 234 -11.19 5.27 -23.24
CA VAL A 234 -10.18 6.16 -22.67
C VAL A 234 -10.77 6.92 -21.49
N GLY A 235 -10.08 6.84 -20.37
CA GLY A 235 -10.38 7.63 -19.18
C GLY A 235 -9.55 8.93 -19.14
N ASN A 236 -10.22 10.05 -19.00
CA ASN A 236 -9.59 11.36 -18.86
C ASN A 236 -9.98 12.03 -17.55
N LEU A 237 -9.19 13.02 -17.14
CA LEU A 237 -9.46 13.78 -15.93
C LEU A 237 -10.63 14.73 -16.11
N HIS A 238 -11.50 14.75 -15.11
CA HIS A 238 -12.67 15.62 -15.01
C HIS A 238 -12.64 16.36 -13.68
N LEU A 239 -13.35 17.46 -13.61
CA LEU A 239 -13.53 18.28 -12.41
C LEU A 239 -15.01 18.40 -12.12
N ALA A 240 -15.38 18.33 -10.84
CA ALA A 240 -16.73 18.60 -10.34
C ALA A 240 -16.69 19.48 -9.09
N ASN A 241 -17.82 20.08 -8.76
CA ASN A 241 -18.05 20.68 -7.45
C ASN A 241 -18.08 19.60 -6.36
N ALA A 242 -17.94 19.98 -5.09
CA ALA A 242 -17.97 19.07 -3.94
C ALA A 242 -19.26 18.24 -3.83
N ASP A 243 -20.34 18.71 -4.39
CA ASP A 243 -21.65 18.02 -4.44
C ASP A 243 -21.84 17.13 -5.67
N GLY A 244 -20.80 17.04 -6.55
CA GLY A 244 -20.83 16.28 -7.78
C GLY A 244 -21.45 17.01 -8.98
N THR A 245 -21.89 18.26 -8.82
CA THR A 245 -22.42 19.05 -9.92
C THR A 245 -21.32 19.75 -10.73
N GLY A 246 -21.67 20.36 -11.87
CA GLY A 246 -20.73 21.17 -12.64
C GLY A 246 -19.59 20.37 -13.27
N ILE A 247 -19.83 19.13 -13.62
CA ILE A 247 -18.82 18.25 -14.22
C ILE A 247 -18.31 18.83 -15.52
N ARG A 248 -16.99 18.90 -15.67
CA ARG A 248 -16.33 19.28 -16.91
C ARG A 248 -15.04 18.48 -17.12
N ARG A 249 -14.78 18.11 -18.36
CA ARG A 249 -13.56 17.45 -18.77
C ARG A 249 -12.39 18.42 -18.78
N LEU A 250 -11.22 18.00 -18.29
CA LEU A 250 -9.99 18.77 -18.22
C LEU A 250 -8.93 18.32 -19.24
N CYS A 251 -8.83 17.02 -19.49
CA CYS A 251 -7.91 16.42 -20.43
C CYS A 251 -8.66 15.90 -21.66
N PHE A 252 -8.08 16.13 -22.85
CA PHE A 252 -8.67 15.77 -24.14
C PHE A 252 -7.74 14.87 -24.95
N ASP A 253 -6.87 14.16 -24.24
CA ASP A 253 -5.88 13.28 -24.85
C ASP A 253 -6.54 12.07 -25.50
N GLN A 254 -5.86 11.53 -26.50
CA GLN A 254 -6.26 10.29 -27.17
C GLN A 254 -6.15 9.09 -26.23
N ASP A 255 -5.23 9.16 -25.26
CA ASP A 255 -4.88 8.11 -24.34
C ASP A 255 -5.27 8.47 -22.90
N ASN A 256 -5.09 7.53 -21.99
CA ASN A 256 -5.55 7.65 -20.61
C ASN A 256 -4.73 8.63 -19.76
N ASN A 257 -5.43 9.27 -18.83
CA ASN A 257 -4.85 10.03 -17.74
C ASN A 257 -5.26 9.42 -16.40
N TRP A 258 -4.31 9.13 -15.50
CA TRP A 258 -4.55 8.41 -14.24
C TRP A 258 -3.96 9.10 -13.02
N ASN A 259 -4.38 8.64 -11.87
CA ASN A 259 -3.80 8.87 -10.56
C ASN A 259 -3.51 10.33 -10.28
N PRO A 260 -4.51 11.22 -10.33
CA PRO A 260 -4.31 12.62 -10.01
C PRO A 260 -3.98 12.80 -8.53
N THR A 261 -3.03 13.69 -8.23
CA THR A 261 -2.71 14.12 -6.86
C THR A 261 -2.32 15.58 -6.85
N VAL A 262 -2.47 16.25 -5.71
CA VAL A 262 -2.15 17.67 -5.57
C VAL A 262 -0.74 17.85 -5.04
N LEU A 263 0.07 18.60 -5.76
CA LEU A 263 1.42 19.00 -5.34
C LEU A 263 1.35 20.15 -4.33
N GLU A 264 2.43 20.34 -3.55
CA GLU A 264 2.55 21.42 -2.57
C GLU A 264 2.33 22.82 -3.15
N ASN A 265 2.64 23.03 -4.44
CA ASN A 265 2.42 24.27 -5.15
C ASN A 265 0.99 24.45 -5.67
N GLY A 266 0.07 23.54 -5.33
CA GLY A 266 -1.33 23.56 -5.74
C GLY A 266 -1.60 23.05 -7.16
N ARG A 267 -0.59 22.63 -7.91
CA ARG A 267 -0.78 22.01 -9.23
C ARG A 267 -1.22 20.55 -9.07
N VAL A 268 -1.84 20.00 -10.08
CA VAL A 268 -2.23 18.58 -10.14
C VAL A 268 -1.17 17.80 -10.89
N LEU A 269 -0.57 16.82 -10.26
CA LEU A 269 0.28 15.78 -10.88
C LEU A 269 -0.61 14.64 -11.32
N TYR A 270 -0.34 14.04 -12.49
CA TYR A 270 -1.06 12.86 -12.98
C TYR A 270 -0.20 12.05 -13.95
N ALA A 271 -0.51 10.77 -14.09
CA ALA A 271 0.11 9.93 -15.11
C ALA A 271 -0.64 10.08 -16.44
N ARG A 272 0.09 10.16 -17.55
CA ARG A 272 -0.44 10.15 -18.92
C ARG A 272 0.16 8.99 -19.69
N TRP A 273 -0.65 8.23 -20.37
CA TRP A 273 -0.20 7.32 -21.39
C TRP A 273 0.03 8.08 -22.71
N GLU A 274 1.22 7.94 -23.29
CA GLU A 274 1.57 8.47 -24.59
C GLU A 274 1.79 7.31 -25.59
N TYR A 275 0.84 7.12 -26.48
CA TYR A 275 0.85 6.05 -27.47
C TYR A 275 0.58 6.59 -28.88
N THR A 276 1.08 7.78 -29.19
CA THR A 276 0.76 8.47 -30.45
C THR A 276 1.75 8.20 -31.57
N ASP A 277 3.01 8.67 -31.43
CA ASP A 277 3.97 8.74 -32.55
C ASP A 277 5.16 7.80 -32.41
N SER A 278 5.28 7.07 -31.35
CA SER A 278 6.38 6.16 -31.13
C SER A 278 5.88 4.87 -30.51
N ALA A 279 6.60 3.77 -30.73
CA ALA A 279 6.27 2.47 -30.20
C ALA A 279 6.40 2.39 -28.64
N HIS A 280 5.82 3.37 -27.95
CA HIS A 280 5.89 3.50 -26.49
C HIS A 280 4.68 2.86 -25.82
N TYR A 281 4.47 1.59 -26.08
CA TYR A 281 3.44 0.80 -25.42
C TYR A 281 3.44 0.95 -23.90
N PHE A 282 4.62 1.14 -23.29
CA PHE A 282 4.78 1.30 -21.85
C PHE A 282 4.99 2.74 -21.37
N SER A 283 4.94 3.72 -22.24
CA SER A 283 5.18 5.11 -21.83
C SER A 283 4.05 5.63 -20.95
N ARG A 284 4.32 5.72 -19.65
CA ARG A 284 3.46 6.31 -18.63
C ARG A 284 4.23 7.46 -18.00
N LEU A 285 3.99 8.67 -18.50
CA LEU A 285 4.72 9.87 -18.14
C LEU A 285 4.03 10.57 -16.98
N LEU A 286 4.79 11.32 -16.20
CA LEU A 286 4.23 12.25 -15.23
C LEU A 286 4.02 13.61 -15.86
N MET A 287 2.79 14.08 -15.82
CA MET A 287 2.36 15.39 -16.28
C MET A 287 1.85 16.21 -15.11
N HIS A 288 1.83 17.51 -15.22
CA HIS A 288 1.16 18.36 -14.26
C HIS A 288 0.38 19.49 -14.95
N MET A 289 -0.63 19.99 -14.28
CA MET A 289 -1.50 21.06 -14.77
C MET A 289 -1.99 21.95 -13.63
N ASN A 290 -2.56 23.10 -13.99
CA ASN A 290 -3.35 23.86 -13.04
C ASN A 290 -4.65 23.11 -12.67
N PRO A 291 -5.26 23.34 -11.49
CA PRO A 291 -6.50 22.66 -11.08
C PRO A 291 -7.69 22.87 -12.02
N ASP A 292 -7.61 23.83 -12.92
CA ASP A 292 -8.62 24.10 -13.95
C ASP A 292 -8.36 23.39 -15.29
N GLY A 293 -7.29 22.60 -15.39
CA GLY A 293 -6.89 21.87 -16.59
C GLY A 293 -5.98 22.66 -17.53
N THR A 294 -5.67 23.93 -17.23
CA THR A 294 -4.76 24.74 -18.06
C THR A 294 -3.29 24.44 -17.77
N SER A 295 -2.41 24.90 -18.68
CA SER A 295 -0.95 24.78 -18.53
C SER A 295 -0.49 23.35 -18.28
N GLN A 296 -1.02 22.39 -19.04
CA GLN A 296 -0.56 21.01 -19.02
C GLN A 296 0.88 20.95 -19.51
N MET A 297 1.75 20.38 -18.70
CA MET A 297 3.19 20.29 -18.94
C MET A 297 3.73 18.97 -18.47
N GLU A 298 4.81 18.55 -19.08
CA GLU A 298 5.58 17.44 -18.54
C GLU A 298 6.14 17.77 -17.16
N TYR A 299 6.07 16.80 -16.27
CA TYR A 299 6.76 16.81 -14.98
C TYR A 299 8.01 15.94 -15.03
N TYR A 300 7.87 14.72 -15.57
CA TYR A 300 8.99 13.80 -15.74
C TYR A 300 8.67 12.72 -16.79
N GLY A 301 9.65 12.37 -17.62
CA GLY A 301 9.67 11.13 -18.38
C GLY A 301 9.65 11.25 -19.90
N SER A 302 9.38 12.42 -20.52
CA SER A 302 9.26 12.54 -21.98
C SER A 302 10.60 12.29 -22.71
N ASN A 303 11.72 12.53 -22.06
CA ASN A 303 13.06 12.29 -22.62
C ASN A 303 13.81 11.15 -21.89
N SER A 304 13.10 10.32 -21.16
CA SER A 304 13.69 9.22 -20.40
C SER A 304 13.04 7.89 -20.81
N TYR A 305 13.87 6.92 -21.12
CA TYR A 305 13.40 5.53 -21.36
C TYR A 305 13.29 4.72 -20.06
N TRP A 306 13.69 5.30 -18.93
CA TRP A 306 13.69 4.61 -17.66
C TRP A 306 13.51 5.56 -16.47
N PRO A 307 12.57 5.28 -15.56
CA PRO A 307 11.52 4.26 -15.67
C PRO A 307 10.54 4.58 -16.81
N ASN A 308 10.04 3.56 -17.50
CA ASN A 308 9.14 3.72 -18.64
C ASN A 308 7.66 3.74 -18.24
N SER A 309 7.34 3.52 -16.98
CA SER A 309 5.99 3.61 -16.41
C SER A 309 6.05 4.07 -14.97
N MET A 310 5.22 5.05 -14.62
CA MET A 310 5.11 5.62 -13.29
C MET A 310 3.64 5.74 -12.94
N PHE A 311 3.24 5.18 -11.78
CA PHE A 311 1.88 5.22 -11.27
C PHE A 311 1.91 5.60 -9.80
N TYR A 312 0.86 6.28 -9.32
CA TYR A 312 0.71 6.68 -7.92
C TYR A 312 1.92 7.44 -7.38
N ALA A 313 2.40 8.43 -8.14
CA ALA A 313 3.60 9.21 -7.84
C ALA A 313 3.37 10.23 -6.70
#